data_a202157ad64e51978830d04cec0780aa
#
_entry.id   a202157ad64e51978830d04cec0780aa
#
_cell.length_a   1.000
_cell.length_b   1.000
_cell.length_c   1.000
_cell.angle_alpha   90.00
_cell.angle_beta   90.00
_cell.angle_gamma   90.00
#
_symmetry.space_group_name_H-M   'P 1'
#
loop_
_entity.id
_entity.type
_entity.pdbx_description
1 polymer ?
#
loop_
_entity_poly.entity_id
_entity_poly.type
_entity_poly.pdbx_seq_one_letter_code
_entity_poly.pdbx_strand_id
1 'polypeptide(L)'
;MIIGDYYKMIRRLTSGGFGQIILGMNVLSQENVAIKLESLDQDTLTYEAKVLQKLSNIKGIPSLRYFGIKESRRFLVMDLLDKTLQSVAKQWHANAANAAFPLDIYMRQLFTLLQKVHDRGYLHRDIKPENIMVMESTSTIYLIDFGMSRCYYVDDARTHRPNSQRTSIVGTSRYVSANVHNGNEPSRRDDLISIIYVAVYCAKCTLPWSHTNSLKQISDIKNAITPQHLCVEMPAHYALILEYLINLSYDDAPNYEFILSHFK
;
A
#
# COMPACT_ATOMS: atom_id res chain seq x y z
N MET A 1 -2.23 -27.09 13.16
CA MET A 1 -1.21 -27.40 12.14
C MET A 1 0.04 -26.59 12.45
N ILE A 2 1.23 -27.20 12.31
CA ILE A 2 2.53 -26.51 12.42
C ILE A 2 3.12 -26.42 11.01
N ILE A 3 3.67 -25.26 10.67
CA ILE A 3 4.25 -24.93 9.37
C ILE A 3 5.73 -24.59 9.58
N GLY A 4 6.61 -25.08 8.68
CA GLY A 4 8.06 -24.81 8.75
C GLY A 4 8.67 -25.14 10.10
N ASP A 5 8.20 -26.23 10.72
CA ASP A 5 8.62 -26.79 12.03
C ASP A 5 8.37 -25.89 13.24
N TYR A 6 8.18 -24.58 13.05
CA TYR A 6 8.17 -23.62 14.15
C TYR A 6 6.88 -22.79 14.27
N TYR A 7 6.01 -22.74 13.24
CA TYR A 7 4.85 -21.83 13.25
C TYR A 7 3.54 -22.58 13.43
N LYS A 8 2.93 -22.45 14.61
CA LYS A 8 1.62 -23.02 14.94
C LYS A 8 0.52 -22.05 14.51
N MET A 9 -0.42 -22.53 13.70
CA MET A 9 -1.66 -21.78 13.38
C MET A 9 -2.57 -21.75 14.60
N ILE A 10 -3.12 -20.57 14.94
CA ILE A 10 -3.99 -20.37 16.12
C ILE A 10 -5.42 -20.13 15.68
N ARG A 11 -5.70 -19.01 15.01
CA ARG A 11 -7.04 -18.63 14.58
C ARG A 11 -7.00 -17.74 13.33
N ARG A 12 -8.09 -17.72 12.60
CA ARG A 12 -8.25 -16.84 11.45
C ARG A 12 -8.40 -15.38 11.88
N LEU A 13 -7.69 -14.46 11.22
CA LEU A 13 -7.80 -13.02 11.42
C LEU A 13 -8.77 -12.41 10.42
N THR A 14 -8.57 -12.66 9.13
CA THR A 14 -9.43 -12.14 8.06
C THR A 14 -9.64 -13.17 6.97
N SER A 15 -10.71 -12.94 6.18
CA SER A 15 -10.95 -13.61 4.90
C SER A 15 -11.43 -12.54 3.92
N GLY A 16 -10.71 -12.35 2.84
CA GLY A 16 -11.03 -11.35 1.81
C GLY A 16 -10.39 -11.73 0.48
N GLY A 17 -10.45 -10.83 -0.50
CA GLY A 17 -9.93 -11.04 -1.84
C GLY A 17 -8.43 -11.35 -1.93
N PHE A 18 -7.67 -11.15 -0.87
CA PHE A 18 -6.22 -11.41 -0.77
C PHE A 18 -5.86 -12.74 -0.07
N GLY A 19 -6.79 -13.70 -0.05
CA GLY A 19 -6.56 -14.99 0.63
C GLY A 19 -6.95 -14.99 2.10
N GLN A 20 -6.48 -15.99 2.84
CA GLN A 20 -6.73 -16.17 4.26
C GLN A 20 -5.53 -15.69 5.06
N ILE A 21 -5.78 -14.83 6.06
CA ILE A 21 -4.76 -14.43 7.04
C ILE A 21 -5.09 -15.07 8.37
N ILE A 22 -4.09 -15.74 8.94
CA ILE A 22 -4.19 -16.49 10.19
C ILE A 22 -3.21 -15.91 11.21
N LEU A 23 -3.66 -15.76 12.44
CA LEU A 23 -2.77 -15.58 13.58
C LEU A 23 -2.03 -16.87 13.81
N GLY A 24 -0.72 -16.82 13.79
CA GLY A 24 0.16 -17.91 14.19
C GLY A 24 1.08 -17.52 15.34
N MET A 25 1.86 -18.46 15.81
CA MET A 25 2.86 -18.26 16.85
C MET A 25 4.09 -19.11 16.53
N ASN A 26 5.26 -18.53 16.66
CA ASN A 26 6.50 -19.30 16.68
C ASN A 26 6.59 -20.08 18.00
N VAL A 27 6.65 -21.39 17.93
CA VAL A 27 6.61 -22.27 19.12
C VAL A 27 7.89 -22.19 19.97
N LEU A 28 9.00 -21.71 19.40
CA LEU A 28 10.25 -21.54 20.14
C LEU A 28 10.33 -20.18 20.83
N SER A 29 10.09 -19.08 20.09
CA SER A 29 10.19 -17.71 20.65
C SER A 29 8.91 -17.25 21.33
N GLN A 30 7.78 -17.94 21.15
CA GLN A 30 6.43 -17.55 21.60
C GLN A 30 5.91 -16.25 20.95
N GLU A 31 6.60 -15.75 19.92
CA GLU A 31 6.18 -14.55 19.19
C GLU A 31 4.98 -14.84 18.28
N ASN A 32 4.02 -13.94 18.30
CA ASN A 32 2.92 -13.99 17.36
C ASN A 32 3.36 -13.54 15.95
N VAL A 33 2.77 -14.19 14.93
CA VAL A 33 3.07 -13.94 13.52
C VAL A 33 1.78 -13.88 12.69
N ALA A 34 1.82 -13.22 11.55
CA ALA A 34 0.78 -13.29 10.54
C ALA A 34 1.17 -14.35 9.49
N ILE A 35 0.20 -15.20 9.13
CA ILE A 35 0.37 -16.26 8.15
C ILE A 35 -0.62 -16.04 7.02
N LYS A 36 -0.14 -15.72 5.82
CA LYS A 36 -0.94 -15.73 4.60
C LYS A 36 -0.95 -17.14 4.00
N LEU A 37 -2.13 -17.55 3.49
CA LEU A 37 -2.32 -18.84 2.81
C LEU A 37 -2.92 -18.64 1.44
N GLU A 38 -2.43 -19.43 0.47
CA GLU A 38 -3.08 -19.59 -0.84
C GLU A 38 -3.02 -21.06 -1.30
N SER A 39 -3.88 -21.44 -2.23
CA SER A 39 -3.85 -22.74 -2.88
C SER A 39 -2.74 -22.80 -3.96
N LEU A 40 -2.34 -24.01 -4.38
CA LEU A 40 -1.22 -24.17 -5.33
C LEU A 40 -1.55 -23.74 -6.76
N ASP A 41 -2.81 -23.58 -7.11
CA ASP A 41 -3.29 -23.05 -8.40
C ASP A 41 -3.03 -21.54 -8.54
N GLN A 42 -2.76 -20.84 -7.43
CA GLN A 42 -2.31 -19.46 -7.38
C GLN A 42 -0.79 -19.42 -7.16
N ASP A 43 -0.13 -18.30 -7.54
CA ASP A 43 1.32 -18.12 -7.33
C ASP A 43 1.68 -16.71 -6.86
N THR A 44 0.71 -16.03 -6.23
CA THR A 44 0.90 -14.66 -5.76
C THR A 44 1.82 -14.60 -4.55
N LEU A 45 1.72 -15.55 -3.62
CA LEU A 45 2.58 -15.58 -2.43
C LEU A 45 4.05 -15.90 -2.75
N THR A 46 4.33 -16.69 -3.79
CA THR A 46 5.71 -16.92 -4.24
C THR A 46 6.35 -15.62 -4.72
N TYR A 47 5.60 -14.84 -5.48
CA TYR A 47 6.06 -13.53 -5.95
C TYR A 47 6.22 -12.55 -4.77
N GLU A 48 5.22 -12.46 -3.89
CA GLU A 48 5.26 -11.58 -2.71
C GLU A 48 6.46 -11.91 -1.81
N ALA A 49 6.76 -13.19 -1.57
CA ALA A 49 7.92 -13.61 -0.80
C ALA A 49 9.24 -13.14 -1.41
N LYS A 50 9.39 -13.26 -2.74
CA LYS A 50 10.59 -12.77 -3.45
C LYS A 50 10.74 -11.24 -3.31
N VAL A 51 9.65 -10.50 -3.41
CA VAL A 51 9.68 -9.04 -3.24
C VAL A 51 10.02 -8.65 -1.82
N LEU A 52 9.42 -9.28 -0.81
CA LEU A 52 9.76 -9.03 0.60
C LEU A 52 11.24 -9.30 0.90
N GLN A 53 11.84 -10.35 0.30
CA GLN A 53 13.27 -10.59 0.40
C GLN A 53 14.11 -9.45 -0.20
N LYS A 54 13.70 -8.91 -1.36
CA LYS A 54 14.39 -7.78 -2.01
C LYS A 54 14.24 -6.46 -1.24
N LEU A 55 13.14 -6.31 -0.51
CA LEU A 55 12.84 -5.16 0.34
C LEU A 55 13.26 -5.35 1.80
N SER A 56 13.93 -6.45 2.14
CA SER A 56 14.41 -6.72 3.49
C SER A 56 15.28 -5.56 4.00
N ASN A 57 15.27 -5.34 5.32
CA ASN A 57 15.97 -4.25 6.01
C ASN A 57 15.44 -2.83 5.73
N ILE A 58 14.32 -2.67 5.03
CA ILE A 58 13.62 -1.40 4.96
C ILE A 58 12.68 -1.31 6.16
N LYS A 59 12.95 -0.38 7.09
CA LYS A 59 12.04 -0.12 8.21
C LYS A 59 10.67 0.31 7.68
N GLY A 60 9.60 -0.38 8.11
CA GLY A 60 8.24 -0.20 7.62
C GLY A 60 7.80 -1.23 6.58
N ILE A 61 8.66 -2.21 6.26
CA ILE A 61 8.29 -3.42 5.53
C ILE A 61 8.32 -4.59 6.52
N PRO A 62 7.27 -5.45 6.57
CA PRO A 62 7.27 -6.61 7.47
C PRO A 62 8.36 -7.60 7.06
N SER A 63 9.00 -8.20 8.06
CA SER A 63 10.04 -9.22 7.82
C SER A 63 9.39 -10.52 7.34
N LEU A 64 9.90 -11.08 6.25
CA LEU A 64 9.58 -12.44 5.85
C LEU A 64 10.24 -13.42 6.82
N ARG A 65 9.44 -14.14 7.60
CA ARG A 65 9.91 -15.12 8.59
C ARG A 65 10.03 -16.53 8.02
N TYR A 66 9.11 -16.90 7.12
CA TYR A 66 9.11 -18.20 6.44
C TYR A 66 8.27 -18.16 5.17
N PHE A 67 8.68 -18.90 4.17
CA PHE A 67 7.87 -19.21 3.00
C PHE A 67 8.04 -20.69 2.65
N GLY A 68 6.95 -21.40 2.39
CA GLY A 68 6.98 -22.81 2.03
C GLY A 68 5.64 -23.38 1.61
N ILE A 69 5.66 -24.67 1.28
CA ILE A 69 4.50 -25.43 0.84
C ILE A 69 4.26 -26.57 1.83
N LYS A 70 3.01 -26.77 2.23
CA LYS A 70 2.55 -27.91 3.03
C LYS A 70 1.10 -28.24 2.70
N GLU A 71 0.75 -29.51 2.61
CA GLU A 71 -0.63 -29.99 2.38
C GLU A 71 -1.32 -29.27 1.21
N SER A 72 -0.64 -29.18 0.06
CA SER A 72 -1.11 -28.53 -1.17
C SER A 72 -1.48 -27.05 -1.01
N ARG A 73 -0.86 -26.34 -0.05
CA ARG A 73 -1.01 -24.88 0.16
C ARG A 73 0.34 -24.21 0.29
N ARG A 74 0.40 -22.96 -0.19
CA ARG A 74 1.53 -22.04 0.09
C ARG A 74 1.26 -21.26 1.37
N PHE A 75 2.33 -21.04 2.12
CA PHE A 75 2.32 -20.28 3.37
C PHE A 75 3.41 -19.21 3.32
N LEU A 76 3.04 -17.99 3.63
CA LEU A 76 3.95 -16.89 3.84
C LEU A 76 3.76 -16.38 5.27
N VAL A 77 4.82 -16.48 6.08
CA VAL A 77 4.83 -16.05 7.49
C VAL A 77 5.62 -14.75 7.60
N MET A 78 5.02 -13.76 8.25
CA MET A 78 5.61 -12.43 8.44
C MET A 78 5.30 -11.87 9.82
N ASP A 79 5.87 -10.72 10.15
CA ASP A 79 5.57 -9.99 11.37
C ASP A 79 4.07 -9.76 11.50
N LEU A 80 3.53 -9.95 12.71
CA LEU A 80 2.17 -9.55 13.06
C LEU A 80 2.17 -8.05 13.37
N LEU A 81 1.25 -7.33 12.74
CA LEU A 81 1.08 -5.88 12.90
C LEU A 81 -0.29 -5.59 13.53
N ASP A 82 -0.46 -4.38 14.12
CA ASP A 82 -1.62 -4.10 14.96
C ASP A 82 -2.88 -3.79 14.14
N LYS A 83 -3.00 -2.57 13.59
CA LYS A 83 -4.23 -2.10 12.94
C LYS A 83 -3.95 -1.54 11.55
N THR A 84 -4.94 -1.64 10.67
CA THR A 84 -4.88 -0.93 9.38
C THR A 84 -5.10 0.57 9.60
N LEU A 85 -4.48 1.40 8.76
CA LEU A 85 -4.71 2.85 8.76
C LEU A 85 -6.19 3.18 8.55
N GLN A 86 -6.92 2.35 7.79
CA GLN A 86 -8.37 2.47 7.65
C GLN A 86 -9.08 2.34 9.00
N SER A 87 -8.73 1.34 9.79
CA SER A 87 -9.32 1.12 11.11
C SER A 87 -9.00 2.26 12.06
N VAL A 88 -7.73 2.71 12.04
CA VAL A 88 -7.28 3.85 12.86
C VAL A 88 -8.04 5.12 12.50
N ALA A 89 -8.17 5.47 11.21
CA ALA A 89 -8.90 6.64 10.76
C ALA A 89 -10.39 6.57 11.15
N LYS A 90 -11.05 5.44 10.93
CA LYS A 90 -12.46 5.25 11.32
C LYS A 90 -12.67 5.40 12.82
N GLN A 91 -11.82 4.78 13.64
CA GLN A 91 -11.90 4.91 15.10
C GLN A 91 -11.65 6.35 15.57
N TRP A 92 -10.72 7.05 14.91
CA TRP A 92 -10.44 8.45 15.20
C TRP A 92 -11.65 9.34 14.97
N HIS A 93 -12.27 9.24 13.80
CA HIS A 93 -13.45 10.05 13.46
C HIS A 93 -14.72 9.66 14.23
N ALA A 94 -14.81 8.42 14.73
CA ALA A 94 -15.92 8.00 15.58
C ALA A 94 -15.87 8.62 17.00
N ASN A 95 -14.71 9.15 17.41
CA ASN A 95 -14.54 9.79 18.72
C ASN A 95 -14.52 11.32 18.56
N ALA A 96 -15.65 11.96 18.80
CA ALA A 96 -15.83 13.42 18.65
C ALA A 96 -14.93 14.28 19.56
N ALA A 97 -14.32 13.69 20.60
CA ALA A 97 -13.41 14.39 21.51
C ALA A 97 -11.95 14.42 20.98
N ASN A 98 -11.65 13.73 19.88
CA ASN A 98 -10.30 13.71 19.35
C ASN A 98 -9.90 15.05 18.72
N ALA A 99 -8.61 15.41 18.90
CA ALA A 99 -7.95 16.46 18.14
C ALA A 99 -7.90 16.09 16.64
N ALA A 100 -7.32 16.97 15.82
CA ALA A 100 -7.11 16.66 14.39
C ALA A 100 -6.34 15.34 14.20
N PHE A 101 -6.73 14.56 13.18
CA PHE A 101 -6.05 13.33 12.83
C PHE A 101 -4.55 13.62 12.52
N PRO A 102 -3.60 12.86 13.07
CA PRO A 102 -2.17 13.13 12.89
C PRO A 102 -1.69 12.75 11.48
N LEU A 103 -2.32 13.35 10.47
CA LEU A 103 -2.22 13.00 9.06
C LEU A 103 -0.78 13.13 8.56
N ASP A 104 -0.14 14.26 8.83
CA ASP A 104 1.19 14.57 8.32
C ASP A 104 2.25 13.57 8.84
N ILE A 105 2.11 13.10 10.08
CA ILE A 105 3.01 12.10 10.67
C ILE A 105 2.96 10.79 9.87
N TYR A 106 1.77 10.33 9.52
CA TYR A 106 1.62 9.08 8.76
C TYR A 106 2.00 9.25 7.29
N MET A 107 1.61 10.36 6.66
CA MET A 107 1.91 10.59 5.25
C MET A 107 3.39 10.82 4.99
N ARG A 108 4.08 11.56 5.87
CA ARG A 108 5.54 11.71 5.81
C ARG A 108 6.26 10.35 5.87
N GLN A 109 5.85 9.47 6.78
CA GLN A 109 6.40 8.12 6.89
C GLN A 109 6.13 7.32 5.61
N LEU A 110 4.91 7.42 5.06
CA LEU A 110 4.52 6.66 3.87
C LEU A 110 5.29 7.11 2.62
N PHE A 111 5.45 8.42 2.40
CA PHE A 111 6.29 8.95 1.32
C PHE A 111 7.74 8.50 1.47
N THR A 112 8.31 8.59 2.68
CA THR A 112 9.67 8.11 2.97
C THR A 112 9.82 6.61 2.71
N LEU A 113 8.81 5.81 3.07
CA LEU A 113 8.83 4.37 2.87
C LEU A 113 8.74 4.01 1.38
N LEU A 114 7.84 4.65 0.63
CA LEU A 114 7.73 4.43 -0.81
C LEU A 114 8.96 4.88 -1.58
N GLN A 115 9.62 5.97 -1.20
CA GLN A 115 10.93 6.33 -1.75
C GLN A 115 11.89 5.13 -1.67
N LYS A 116 12.03 4.51 -0.50
CA LYS A 116 12.93 3.37 -0.30
C LYS A 116 12.53 2.14 -1.13
N VAL A 117 11.23 1.91 -1.31
CA VAL A 117 10.70 0.82 -2.17
C VAL A 117 11.03 1.11 -3.63
N HIS A 118 10.80 2.35 -4.09
CA HIS A 118 11.12 2.78 -5.44
C HIS A 118 12.64 2.76 -5.72
N ASP A 119 13.47 3.12 -4.75
CA ASP A 119 14.94 3.03 -4.86
C ASP A 119 15.43 1.58 -5.05
N ARG A 120 14.67 0.59 -4.55
CA ARG A 120 14.91 -0.84 -4.81
C ARG A 120 14.34 -1.31 -6.15
N GLY A 121 13.75 -0.40 -6.94
CA GLY A 121 13.23 -0.68 -8.28
C GLY A 121 11.80 -1.25 -8.31
N TYR A 122 11.06 -1.21 -7.21
CA TYR A 122 9.71 -1.76 -7.14
C TYR A 122 8.64 -0.69 -7.04
N LEU A 123 7.51 -0.90 -7.72
CA LEU A 123 6.23 -0.22 -7.50
C LEU A 123 5.36 -1.12 -6.64
N HIS A 124 4.56 -0.53 -5.77
CA HIS A 124 3.58 -1.26 -4.96
C HIS A 124 2.30 -1.59 -5.73
N ARG A 125 1.75 -0.59 -6.43
CA ARG A 125 0.57 -0.63 -7.32
C ARG A 125 -0.78 -0.87 -6.65
N ASP A 126 -0.83 -1.00 -5.32
CA ASP A 126 -2.08 -1.13 -4.55
C ASP A 126 -1.99 -0.38 -3.21
N ILE A 127 -1.58 0.90 -3.26
CA ILE A 127 -1.55 1.77 -2.08
C ILE A 127 -2.98 2.12 -1.69
N LYS A 128 -3.37 1.68 -0.50
CA LYS A 128 -4.69 1.94 0.11
C LYS A 128 -4.63 1.83 1.63
N PRO A 129 -5.59 2.41 2.37
CA PRO A 129 -5.55 2.41 3.85
C PRO A 129 -5.55 1.00 4.47
N GLU A 130 -6.08 0.00 3.77
CA GLU A 130 -6.10 -1.41 4.20
C GLU A 130 -4.71 -2.07 4.13
N ASN A 131 -3.85 -1.60 3.21
CA ASN A 131 -2.49 -2.11 3.02
C ASN A 131 -1.43 -1.32 3.81
N ILE A 132 -1.85 -0.35 4.61
CA ILE A 132 -0.99 0.43 5.51
C ILE A 132 -1.36 0.05 6.93
N MET A 133 -0.41 -0.54 7.65
CA MET A 133 -0.58 -0.93 9.06
C MET A 133 0.07 0.10 9.97
N VAL A 134 -0.50 0.29 11.14
CA VAL A 134 0.00 1.19 12.19
C VAL A 134 0.32 0.36 13.42
N MET A 135 1.57 0.46 13.90
CA MET A 135 1.96 -0.04 15.21
C MET A 135 1.60 1.00 16.27
N GLU A 136 0.59 0.73 17.07
CA GLU A 136 0.03 1.74 18.01
C GLU A 136 1.05 2.19 19.06
N SER A 137 1.93 1.30 19.51
CA SER A 137 2.94 1.61 20.52
C SER A 137 4.01 2.61 20.07
N THR A 138 4.26 2.70 18.77
CA THR A 138 5.35 3.52 18.19
C THR A 138 4.86 4.53 17.17
N SER A 139 3.57 4.50 16.81
CA SER A 139 2.99 5.26 15.68
C SER A 139 3.77 5.06 14.37
N THR A 140 4.44 3.92 14.24
CA THR A 140 5.19 3.57 13.03
C THR A 140 4.27 2.89 12.04
N ILE A 141 4.35 3.29 10.76
CA ILE A 141 3.60 2.63 9.69
C ILE A 141 4.42 1.50 9.06
N TYR A 142 3.67 0.52 8.56
CA TYR A 142 4.18 -0.57 7.73
C TYR A 142 3.33 -0.68 6.47
N LEU A 143 3.99 -0.93 5.34
CA LEU A 143 3.33 -1.22 4.07
C LEU A 143 3.35 -2.72 3.85
N ILE A 144 2.17 -3.29 3.58
CA ILE A 144 1.95 -4.74 3.41
C ILE A 144 1.37 -5.04 2.04
N ASP A 145 1.36 -6.32 1.68
CA ASP A 145 0.71 -6.86 0.48
C ASP A 145 1.38 -6.44 -0.84
N PHE A 146 2.55 -7.02 -1.07
CA PHE A 146 3.35 -6.82 -2.29
C PHE A 146 2.97 -7.78 -3.43
N GLY A 147 1.84 -8.50 -3.32
CA GLY A 147 1.38 -9.44 -4.33
C GLY A 147 1.10 -8.81 -5.70
N MET A 148 0.74 -7.52 -5.73
CA MET A 148 0.53 -6.75 -6.96
C MET A 148 1.74 -5.91 -7.38
N SER A 149 2.82 -5.91 -6.63
CA SER A 149 4.01 -5.09 -6.91
C SER A 149 4.67 -5.45 -8.25
N ARG A 150 5.55 -4.59 -8.75
CA ARG A 150 6.29 -4.84 -10.00
C ARG A 150 7.63 -4.14 -9.99
N CYS A 151 8.67 -4.83 -10.45
CA CYS A 151 9.93 -4.18 -10.79
C CYS A 151 9.70 -3.28 -12.03
N TYR A 152 9.98 -1.98 -11.90
CA TYR A 152 9.77 -1.02 -12.99
C TYR A 152 11.01 -0.85 -13.88
N TYR A 153 12.07 -1.59 -13.62
CA TYR A 153 13.24 -1.70 -14.51
C TYR A 153 13.14 -2.95 -15.40
N VAL A 154 13.69 -2.88 -16.59
CA VAL A 154 13.74 -4.01 -17.55
C VAL A 154 15.06 -4.77 -17.50
N ASP A 155 16.14 -4.12 -17.02
CA ASP A 155 17.51 -4.65 -17.05
C ASP A 155 18.31 -4.20 -15.82
N ASP A 156 19.53 -4.70 -15.72
CA ASP A 156 20.49 -4.35 -14.67
C ASP A 156 21.01 -2.90 -14.78
N ALA A 157 20.90 -2.28 -15.97
CA ALA A 157 21.21 -0.86 -16.19
C ALA A 157 20.13 0.08 -15.65
N ARG A 158 19.05 -0.48 -15.06
CA ARG A 158 17.90 0.24 -14.50
C ARG A 158 17.14 1.08 -15.53
N THR A 159 17.05 0.59 -16.76
CA THR A 159 16.20 1.20 -17.78
C THR A 159 14.74 1.09 -17.37
N HIS A 160 14.02 2.22 -17.31
CA HIS A 160 12.60 2.23 -16.97
C HIS A 160 11.78 1.47 -18.00
N ARG A 161 10.83 0.65 -17.56
CA ARG A 161 9.89 -0.03 -18.47
C ARG A 161 9.12 1.00 -19.29
N PRO A 162 8.89 0.74 -20.59
CA PRO A 162 8.07 1.62 -21.41
C PRO A 162 6.63 1.66 -20.90
N ASN A 163 5.97 2.79 -21.10
CA ASN A 163 4.53 2.88 -20.89
C ASN A 163 3.81 1.98 -21.92
N SER A 164 2.87 1.21 -21.45
CA SER A 164 2.02 0.36 -22.29
C SER A 164 0.56 0.59 -21.96
N GLN A 165 -0.31 0.46 -22.95
CA GLN A 165 -1.75 0.52 -22.75
C GLN A 165 -2.26 -0.78 -22.15
N ARG A 166 -3.10 -0.66 -21.14
CA ARG A 166 -3.73 -1.79 -20.43
C ARG A 166 -5.23 -1.79 -20.66
N THR A 167 -5.78 -2.96 -20.71
CA THR A 167 -7.24 -3.18 -20.84
C THR A 167 -7.92 -3.34 -19.47
N SER A 168 -7.14 -3.48 -18.40
CA SER A 168 -7.65 -3.68 -17.04
C SER A 168 -6.89 -2.83 -16.03
N ILE A 169 -7.58 -2.35 -15.01
CA ILE A 169 -7.01 -1.61 -13.89
C ILE A 169 -6.19 -2.58 -13.02
N VAL A 170 -4.98 -2.16 -12.65
CA VAL A 170 -4.16 -2.82 -11.64
C VAL A 170 -4.27 -2.03 -10.35
N GLY A 171 -4.59 -2.71 -9.26
CA GLY A 171 -4.83 -2.09 -7.96
C GLY A 171 -6.31 -1.85 -7.67
N THR A 172 -6.58 -1.19 -6.58
CA THR A 172 -7.92 -0.89 -6.10
C THR A 172 -8.44 0.38 -6.77
N SER A 173 -9.50 0.27 -7.58
CA SER A 173 -10.05 1.35 -8.42
C SER A 173 -10.29 2.67 -7.66
N ARG A 174 -10.65 2.58 -6.39
CA ARG A 174 -10.86 3.74 -5.52
C ARG A 174 -9.59 4.57 -5.31
N TYR A 175 -8.41 3.92 -5.24
CA TYR A 175 -7.15 4.58 -4.88
C TYR A 175 -6.15 4.74 -6.02
N VAL A 176 -6.29 4.00 -7.13
CA VAL A 176 -5.38 4.19 -8.29
C VAL A 176 -5.56 5.56 -8.93
N SER A 177 -4.52 6.09 -9.55
CA SER A 177 -4.51 7.40 -10.21
C SER A 177 -5.47 7.48 -11.40
N ALA A 178 -5.78 8.69 -11.87
CA ALA A 178 -6.52 8.91 -13.12
C ALA A 178 -5.76 8.31 -14.32
N ASN A 179 -4.40 8.36 -14.32
CA ASN A 179 -3.59 7.77 -15.38
C ASN A 179 -3.86 6.26 -15.53
N VAL A 180 -3.94 5.53 -14.40
CA VAL A 180 -4.23 4.08 -14.42
C VAL A 180 -5.66 3.81 -14.88
N HIS A 181 -6.63 4.65 -14.54
CA HIS A 181 -8.00 4.56 -15.08
C HIS A 181 -8.05 4.78 -16.59
N ASN A 182 -7.18 5.65 -17.11
CA ASN A 182 -7.05 5.94 -18.55
C ASN A 182 -6.25 4.86 -19.31
N GLY A 183 -5.93 3.72 -18.67
CA GLY A 183 -5.29 2.58 -19.29
C GLY A 183 -3.75 2.65 -19.34
N ASN A 184 -3.12 3.63 -18.68
CA ASN A 184 -1.67 3.66 -18.61
C ASN A 184 -1.13 2.61 -17.62
N GLU A 185 0.06 2.08 -17.91
CA GLU A 185 0.81 1.26 -16.94
C GLU A 185 1.14 2.12 -15.71
N PRO A 186 0.98 1.61 -14.47
CA PRO A 186 1.37 2.33 -13.27
C PRO A 186 2.88 2.63 -13.23
N SER A 187 3.24 3.81 -12.72
CA SER A 187 4.63 4.21 -12.47
C SER A 187 4.78 4.80 -11.06
N ARG A 188 5.98 5.31 -10.73
CA ARG A 188 6.25 5.87 -9.38
C ARG A 188 5.28 6.96 -8.98
N ARG A 189 4.92 7.87 -9.92
CA ARG A 189 3.95 8.96 -9.68
C ARG A 189 2.58 8.42 -9.25
N ASP A 190 2.17 7.28 -9.78
CA ASP A 190 0.84 6.72 -9.53
C ASP A 190 0.72 6.13 -8.11
N ASP A 191 1.77 5.50 -7.59
CA ASP A 191 1.85 5.10 -6.18
C ASP A 191 1.79 6.33 -5.25
N LEU A 192 2.49 7.43 -5.61
CA LEU A 192 2.51 8.66 -4.82
C LEU A 192 1.17 9.43 -4.88
N ILE A 193 0.49 9.43 -6.03
CA ILE A 193 -0.89 9.96 -6.16
C ILE A 193 -1.84 9.17 -5.26
N SER A 194 -1.69 7.85 -5.20
CA SER A 194 -2.49 7.01 -4.32
C SER A 194 -2.31 7.37 -2.83
N ILE A 195 -1.10 7.82 -2.40
CA ILE A 195 -0.90 8.35 -1.04
C ILE A 195 -1.78 9.57 -0.78
N ILE A 196 -1.90 10.50 -1.75
CA ILE A 196 -2.76 11.67 -1.58
C ILE A 196 -4.23 11.25 -1.44
N TYR A 197 -4.70 10.26 -2.23
CA TYR A 197 -6.07 9.75 -2.06
C TYR A 197 -6.27 9.05 -0.69
N VAL A 198 -5.26 8.35 -0.19
CA VAL A 198 -5.26 7.83 1.19
C VAL A 198 -5.33 8.96 2.21
N ALA A 199 -4.56 10.04 2.02
CA ALA A 199 -4.59 11.22 2.91
C ALA A 199 -5.98 11.85 2.96
N VAL A 200 -6.62 12.07 1.79
CA VAL A 200 -8.00 12.60 1.71
C VAL A 200 -8.98 11.66 2.42
N TYR A 201 -8.87 10.35 2.20
CA TYR A 201 -9.71 9.38 2.90
C TYR A 201 -9.50 9.41 4.41
N CYS A 202 -8.26 9.48 4.89
CA CYS A 202 -7.96 9.55 6.31
C CYS A 202 -8.46 10.85 6.95
N ALA A 203 -8.43 11.98 6.21
CA ALA A 203 -8.94 13.26 6.69
C ALA A 203 -10.48 13.32 6.73
N LYS A 204 -11.18 12.65 5.79
CA LYS A 204 -12.62 12.82 5.57
C LYS A 204 -13.45 11.54 5.71
N CYS A 205 -12.82 10.37 5.90
CA CYS A 205 -13.42 9.03 5.84
C CYS A 205 -14.17 8.71 4.54
N THR A 206 -14.00 9.52 3.50
CA THR A 206 -14.64 9.36 2.19
C THR A 206 -13.77 9.93 1.08
N LEU A 207 -14.10 9.59 -0.17
CA LEU A 207 -13.53 10.18 -1.38
C LEU A 207 -14.68 10.66 -2.27
N PRO A 208 -14.50 11.68 -3.12
CA PRO A 208 -15.57 12.22 -3.97
C PRO A 208 -16.27 11.18 -4.85
N TRP A 209 -15.57 10.11 -5.20
CA TRP A 209 -16.08 8.98 -6.00
C TRP A 209 -16.52 7.76 -5.18
N SER A 210 -16.63 7.87 -3.85
CA SER A 210 -17.01 6.73 -2.98
C SER A 210 -18.45 6.28 -3.12
N HIS A 211 -19.31 7.10 -3.75
CA HIS A 211 -20.74 6.83 -3.97
C HIS A 211 -21.03 5.88 -5.14
N THR A 212 -20.01 5.52 -5.93
CA THR A 212 -20.16 4.66 -7.11
C THR A 212 -19.12 3.55 -7.16
N ASN A 213 -19.47 2.43 -7.79
CA ASN A 213 -18.56 1.34 -8.16
C ASN A 213 -18.30 1.29 -9.69
N SER A 214 -18.89 2.21 -10.47
CA SER A 214 -18.66 2.31 -11.91
C SER A 214 -17.25 2.82 -12.18
N LEU A 215 -16.41 2.00 -12.80
CA LEU A 215 -15.03 2.38 -13.17
C LEU A 215 -15.02 3.64 -14.04
N LYS A 216 -15.99 3.76 -14.96
CA LYS A 216 -16.12 4.93 -15.81
C LYS A 216 -16.42 6.19 -14.99
N GLN A 217 -17.41 6.15 -14.09
CA GLN A 217 -17.77 7.30 -13.25
C GLN A 217 -16.61 7.70 -12.33
N ILE A 218 -15.90 6.72 -11.72
CA ILE A 218 -14.72 7.00 -10.91
C ILE A 218 -13.65 7.70 -11.74
N SER A 219 -13.39 7.21 -12.95
CA SER A 219 -12.44 7.83 -13.88
C SER A 219 -12.83 9.25 -14.25
N ASP A 220 -14.10 9.46 -14.64
CA ASP A 220 -14.61 10.76 -15.04
C ASP A 220 -14.45 11.80 -13.91
N ILE A 221 -14.78 11.42 -12.65
CA ILE A 221 -14.61 12.30 -11.49
C ILE A 221 -13.14 12.61 -11.23
N LYS A 222 -12.26 11.60 -11.28
CA LYS A 222 -10.82 11.79 -11.05
C LYS A 222 -10.16 12.66 -12.10
N ASN A 223 -10.61 12.58 -13.36
CA ASN A 223 -10.12 13.44 -14.45
C ASN A 223 -10.63 14.88 -14.36
N ALA A 224 -11.81 15.10 -13.76
CA ALA A 224 -12.44 16.41 -13.66
C ALA A 224 -12.06 17.20 -12.41
N ILE A 225 -11.72 16.52 -11.31
CA ILE A 225 -11.48 17.17 -10.02
C ILE A 225 -10.09 17.83 -9.97
N THR A 226 -10.04 19.10 -9.56
CA THR A 226 -8.75 19.77 -9.34
C THR A 226 -8.11 19.37 -8.01
N PRO A 227 -6.77 19.45 -7.88
CA PRO A 227 -6.08 19.21 -6.61
C PRO A 227 -6.65 20.04 -5.46
N GLN A 228 -6.97 21.31 -5.70
CA GLN A 228 -7.54 22.24 -4.70
C GLN A 228 -8.90 21.78 -4.20
N HIS A 229 -9.80 21.34 -5.11
CA HIS A 229 -11.10 20.81 -4.72
C HIS A 229 -11.02 19.48 -4.00
N LEU A 230 -10.12 18.58 -4.41
CA LEU A 230 -9.93 17.30 -3.74
C LEU A 230 -9.43 17.48 -2.30
N CYS A 231 -8.46 18.37 -2.11
CA CYS A 231 -7.80 18.63 -0.84
C CYS A 231 -8.43 19.80 -0.05
N VAL A 232 -9.67 20.23 -0.39
CA VAL A 232 -10.36 21.29 0.37
C VAL A 232 -10.41 20.92 1.86
N GLU A 233 -10.21 21.89 2.76
CA GLU A 233 -10.16 21.71 4.22
C GLU A 233 -8.99 20.85 4.73
N MET A 234 -8.00 20.58 3.87
CA MET A 234 -6.74 19.95 4.26
C MET A 234 -5.60 20.98 4.20
N PRO A 235 -4.45 20.71 4.85
CA PRO A 235 -3.27 21.55 4.68
C PRO A 235 -2.92 21.73 3.20
N ALA A 236 -2.62 22.98 2.79
CA ALA A 236 -2.46 23.36 1.38
C ALA A 236 -1.36 22.55 0.64
N HIS A 237 -0.39 22.04 1.37
CA HIS A 237 0.69 21.25 0.77
C HIS A 237 0.19 19.96 0.11
N TYR A 238 -0.94 19.37 0.53
CA TYR A 238 -1.48 18.18 -0.15
C TYR A 238 -1.92 18.49 -1.57
N ALA A 239 -2.56 19.64 -1.79
CA ALA A 239 -2.93 20.07 -3.14
C ALA A 239 -1.69 20.38 -3.99
N LEU A 240 -0.68 21.04 -3.43
CA LEU A 240 0.58 21.36 -4.11
C LEU A 240 1.33 20.09 -4.52
N ILE A 241 1.44 19.11 -3.61
CA ILE A 241 2.07 17.82 -3.91
C ILE A 241 1.30 17.08 -5.00
N LEU A 242 -0.04 17.04 -4.92
CA LEU A 242 -0.84 16.38 -5.95
C LEU A 242 -0.67 17.05 -7.32
N GLU A 243 -0.70 18.38 -7.38
CA GLU A 243 -0.45 19.13 -8.61
C GLU A 243 0.92 18.82 -9.21
N TYR A 244 1.95 18.77 -8.40
CA TYR A 244 3.28 18.34 -8.82
C TYR A 244 3.26 16.92 -9.41
N LEU A 245 2.64 15.96 -8.71
CA LEU A 245 2.62 14.54 -9.11
C LEU A 245 1.85 14.28 -10.40
N ILE A 246 0.72 14.96 -10.64
CA ILE A 246 -0.05 14.78 -11.88
C ILE A 246 0.66 15.33 -13.11
N ASN A 247 1.59 16.28 -12.93
CA ASN A 247 2.39 16.88 -14.01
C ASN A 247 3.67 16.10 -14.34
N LEU A 248 4.02 15.06 -13.54
CA LEU A 248 5.17 14.21 -13.86
C LEU A 248 4.87 13.34 -15.09
N SER A 249 5.89 13.15 -15.95
CA SER A 249 5.84 12.16 -17.02
C SER A 249 5.85 10.74 -16.45
N TYR A 250 5.55 9.74 -17.28
CA TYR A 250 5.45 8.34 -16.87
C TYR A 250 6.73 7.80 -16.23
N ASP A 251 7.88 8.11 -16.80
CA ASP A 251 9.20 7.62 -16.39
C ASP A 251 10.00 8.62 -15.53
N ASP A 252 9.45 9.82 -15.28
CA ASP A 252 10.10 10.82 -14.43
C ASP A 252 10.42 10.27 -13.04
N ALA A 253 11.59 10.64 -12.53
CA ALA A 253 11.95 10.40 -11.14
C ALA A 253 11.29 11.46 -10.25
N PRO A 254 10.38 11.06 -9.32
CA PRO A 254 9.77 12.03 -8.40
C PRO A 254 10.84 12.69 -7.50
N ASN A 255 10.70 13.98 -7.26
CA ASN A 255 11.52 14.70 -6.30
C ASN A 255 10.97 14.47 -4.88
N TYR A 256 11.47 13.43 -4.22
CA TYR A 256 11.06 13.09 -2.85
C TYR A 256 11.47 14.13 -1.82
N GLU A 257 12.60 14.82 -2.03
CA GLU A 257 13.04 15.89 -1.15
C GLU A 257 12.03 17.05 -1.17
N PHE A 258 11.59 17.46 -2.37
CA PHE A 258 10.49 18.43 -2.51
C PHE A 258 9.25 17.99 -1.75
N ILE A 259 8.78 16.76 -1.96
CA ILE A 259 7.58 16.25 -1.28
C ILE A 259 7.76 16.26 0.24
N LEU A 260 8.87 15.72 0.75
CA LEU A 260 9.12 15.60 2.19
C LEU A 260 9.39 16.93 2.89
N SER A 261 9.86 17.96 2.17
CA SER A 261 10.06 19.30 2.72
C SER A 261 8.77 19.97 3.20
N HIS A 262 7.61 19.52 2.72
CA HIS A 262 6.28 20.01 3.13
C HIS A 262 5.76 19.40 4.43
N PHE A 263 6.38 18.33 4.91
CA PHE A 263 6.03 17.67 6.17
C PHE A 263 7.06 18.01 7.25
N LYS A 264 6.70 18.87 8.17
CA LYS A 264 7.57 19.32 9.29
C LYS A 264 7.70 18.24 10.37
#